data_691c19903613dad5bd49e04f560be55b
#
_entry.id   691c19903613dad5bd49e04f560be55b
#
_cell.length_a   1.000
_cell.length_b   1.000
_cell.length_c   1.000
_cell.angle_alpha   90.00
_cell.angle_beta   90.00
_cell.angle_gamma   90.00
#
_symmetry.space_group_name_H-M   'P 1'
#
loop_
_entity.id
_entity.type
_entity.pdbx_description
1 polymer ?
#
loop_
_entity_poly.entity_id
_entity_poly.type
_entity_poly.pdbx_seq_one_letter_code
_entity_poly.pdbx_strand_id
1 'polypeptide(L)'
;ISDRRVRTLCLNGQIDGPWRAGKLWFVPDNAPKPADGRIRGKETLLAQIERKKIELDGRRPLTEGEVARLNEDFMIEYTYNSNAIEGNTLTLRETDMVLKGLTIDQKPLKDHMEAVGHKDAFYFICDLVKERTPLSETVIKQIHSLVLADKPLDRGVYRRVPVRIMGAKQDPVQPYLIESKMNDL
;
A
#
# COMPACT_ATOMS: atom_id res chain seq x y z
N ILE A 1 33.54 -13.41 -0.31
CA ILE A 1 33.17 -14.86 -0.37
C ILE A 1 34.08 -15.59 0.59
N SER A 2 33.58 -16.51 1.43
CA SER A 2 34.41 -17.28 2.35
C SER A 2 35.20 -18.37 1.59
N ASP A 3 36.40 -18.73 2.09
CA ASP A 3 37.26 -19.76 1.52
C ASP A 3 36.55 -21.11 1.32
N ARG A 4 35.67 -21.46 2.28
CA ARG A 4 34.82 -22.66 2.18
C ARG A 4 33.92 -22.62 0.94
N ARG A 5 33.36 -21.45 0.62
CA ARG A 5 32.46 -21.27 -0.54
C ARG A 5 33.24 -21.34 -1.85
N VAL A 6 34.39 -20.69 -1.92
CA VAL A 6 35.28 -20.76 -3.10
C VAL A 6 35.68 -22.20 -3.39
N ARG A 7 36.10 -22.93 -2.37
CA ARG A 7 36.46 -24.36 -2.47
C ARG A 7 35.31 -25.20 -3.06
N THR A 8 34.09 -24.99 -2.58
CA THR A 8 32.90 -25.72 -3.07
C THR A 8 32.61 -25.38 -4.53
N LEU A 9 32.72 -24.12 -4.92
CA LEU A 9 32.51 -23.68 -6.30
C LEU A 9 33.55 -24.25 -7.26
N CYS A 10 34.82 -24.34 -6.84
CA CYS A 10 35.90 -24.98 -7.61
C CYS A 10 35.65 -26.50 -7.76
N LEU A 11 35.28 -27.18 -6.68
CA LEU A 11 34.98 -28.63 -6.71
C LEU A 11 33.80 -28.97 -7.63
N ASN A 12 32.82 -28.07 -7.71
CA ASN A 12 31.61 -28.26 -8.52
C ASN A 12 31.77 -27.76 -9.97
N GLY A 13 33.00 -27.34 -10.39
CA GLY A 13 33.25 -26.84 -11.76
C GLY A 13 32.51 -25.54 -12.07
N GLN A 14 32.14 -24.75 -11.07
CA GLN A 14 31.42 -23.47 -11.22
C GLN A 14 32.35 -22.26 -11.37
N ILE A 15 33.64 -22.46 -11.36
CA ILE A 15 34.68 -21.45 -11.62
C ILE A 15 35.54 -21.98 -12.77
N ASP A 16 35.75 -21.16 -13.77
CA ASP A 16 36.57 -21.54 -14.92
C ASP A 16 38.06 -21.42 -14.60
N GLY A 17 38.84 -22.46 -14.97
CA GLY A 17 40.32 -22.46 -14.87
C GLY A 17 40.90 -22.50 -13.46
N PRO A 18 40.24 -23.01 -12.42
CA PRO A 18 40.84 -23.14 -11.10
C PRO A 18 41.87 -24.27 -11.11
N TRP A 19 43.00 -24.09 -10.41
CA TRP A 19 43.97 -25.16 -10.18
C TRP A 19 44.22 -25.38 -8.69
N ARG A 20 44.79 -26.53 -8.37
CA ARG A 20 45.07 -26.92 -6.98
C ARG A 20 46.54 -27.16 -6.75
N ALA A 21 47.11 -26.55 -5.73
CA ALA A 21 48.44 -26.86 -5.24
C ALA A 21 48.34 -27.29 -3.76
N GLY A 22 48.54 -28.58 -3.52
CA GLY A 22 48.38 -29.16 -2.17
C GLY A 22 46.95 -29.02 -1.65
N LYS A 23 46.75 -28.27 -0.55
CA LYS A 23 45.43 -28.02 0.06
C LYS A 23 44.78 -26.70 -0.41
N LEU A 24 45.50 -25.89 -1.20
CA LEU A 24 45.07 -24.56 -1.64
C LEU A 24 44.48 -24.63 -3.04
N TRP A 25 43.43 -23.86 -3.23
CA TRP A 25 42.81 -23.60 -4.53
C TRP A 25 43.24 -22.20 -5.03
N PHE A 26 43.66 -22.12 -6.27
CA PHE A 26 43.98 -20.88 -6.95
C PHE A 26 42.91 -20.63 -8.02
N VAL A 27 42.43 -19.42 -8.07
CA VAL A 27 41.43 -18.97 -9.03
C VAL A 27 42.03 -17.86 -9.86
N PRO A 28 41.91 -17.88 -11.20
CA PRO A 28 42.41 -16.78 -12.05
C PRO A 28 41.75 -15.46 -11.64
N ASP A 29 42.51 -14.38 -11.68
CA ASP A 29 42.04 -13.03 -11.33
C ASP A 29 40.88 -12.55 -12.24
N ASN A 30 40.84 -13.04 -13.47
CA ASN A 30 39.82 -12.74 -14.47
C ASN A 30 38.66 -13.74 -14.47
N ALA A 31 38.62 -14.69 -13.54
CA ALA A 31 37.52 -15.67 -13.49
C ALA A 31 36.18 -14.98 -13.21
N PRO A 32 35.17 -15.14 -14.06
CA PRO A 32 33.88 -14.53 -13.82
C PRO A 32 33.28 -15.05 -12.50
N LYS A 33 32.68 -14.14 -11.75
CA LYS A 33 32.00 -14.50 -10.51
C LYS A 33 30.86 -15.49 -10.81
N PRO A 34 30.86 -16.69 -10.23
CA PRO A 34 29.76 -17.63 -10.46
C PRO A 34 28.43 -17.03 -10.09
N ALA A 35 27.39 -17.30 -10.87
CA ALA A 35 26.03 -16.87 -10.59
C ALA A 35 25.59 -17.32 -9.19
N ASP A 36 25.04 -16.44 -8.39
CA ASP A 36 24.52 -16.80 -7.08
C ASP A 36 23.33 -17.74 -7.26
N GLY A 37 23.51 -19.03 -6.96
CA GLY A 37 22.46 -20.05 -7.08
C GLY A 37 21.24 -19.79 -6.20
N ARG A 38 21.32 -18.82 -5.26
CA ARG A 38 20.18 -18.37 -4.49
C ARG A 38 19.22 -17.50 -5.31
N ILE A 39 19.70 -16.94 -6.43
CA ILE A 39 18.92 -16.11 -7.36
C ILE A 39 18.29 -16.97 -8.47
N ARG A 40 18.78 -18.20 -8.67
CA ARG A 40 18.18 -19.15 -9.62
C ARG A 40 16.85 -19.64 -9.06
N GLY A 41 15.75 -19.11 -9.57
CA GLY A 41 14.40 -19.65 -9.39
C GLY A 41 13.44 -18.82 -8.53
N LYS A 42 13.86 -17.72 -7.89
CA LYS A 42 12.89 -16.79 -7.31
C LYS A 42 12.51 -15.74 -8.36
N GLU A 43 11.31 -15.91 -8.89
CA GLU A 43 10.63 -14.89 -9.68
C GLU A 43 10.72 -13.57 -8.91
N THR A 44 11.14 -12.48 -9.56
CA THR A 44 11.18 -11.17 -8.92
C THR A 44 9.77 -10.76 -8.54
N LEU A 45 9.61 -9.90 -7.53
CA LEU A 45 8.31 -9.39 -7.13
C LEU A 45 7.58 -8.73 -8.31
N LEU A 46 8.28 -7.98 -9.14
CA LEU A 46 7.73 -7.37 -10.35
C LEU A 46 7.24 -8.41 -11.36
N ALA A 47 8.01 -9.47 -11.60
CA ALA A 47 7.59 -10.55 -12.50
C ALA A 47 6.36 -11.31 -11.97
N GLN A 48 6.25 -11.48 -10.64
CA GLN A 48 5.05 -12.06 -10.01
C GLN A 48 3.83 -11.15 -10.19
N ILE A 49 3.99 -9.84 -10.00
CA ILE A 49 2.92 -8.86 -10.21
C ILE A 49 2.47 -8.87 -11.67
N GLU A 50 3.40 -8.83 -12.61
CA GLU A 50 3.09 -8.84 -14.04
C GLU A 50 2.35 -10.11 -14.46
N ARG A 51 2.80 -11.28 -14.00
CA ARG A 51 2.11 -12.54 -14.26
C ARG A 51 0.69 -12.55 -13.72
N LYS A 52 0.48 -12.09 -12.47
CA LYS A 52 -0.85 -12.01 -11.87
C LYS A 52 -1.74 -11.01 -12.61
N LYS A 53 -1.17 -9.91 -13.09
CA LYS A 53 -1.89 -8.94 -13.90
C LYS A 53 -2.36 -9.55 -15.22
N ILE A 54 -1.47 -10.26 -15.93
CA ILE A 54 -1.82 -10.96 -17.18
C ILE A 54 -2.93 -12.00 -16.92
N GLU A 55 -2.84 -12.76 -15.82
CA GLU A 55 -3.88 -13.71 -15.43
C GLU A 55 -5.23 -13.03 -15.17
N LEU A 56 -5.21 -11.89 -14.46
CA LEU A 56 -6.40 -11.10 -14.19
C LEU A 56 -7.01 -10.52 -15.49
N ASP A 57 -6.17 -9.98 -16.35
CA ASP A 57 -6.60 -9.44 -17.65
C ASP A 57 -7.21 -10.52 -18.56
N GLY A 58 -6.70 -11.75 -18.48
CA GLY A 58 -7.26 -12.89 -19.20
C GLY A 58 -8.64 -13.37 -18.70
N ARG A 59 -9.05 -12.92 -17.51
CA ARG A 59 -10.38 -13.20 -16.93
C ARG A 59 -11.41 -12.10 -17.25
N ARG A 60 -11.02 -11.06 -17.96
CA ARG A 60 -11.90 -9.95 -18.34
C ARG A 60 -12.60 -10.21 -19.68
N PRO A 61 -13.79 -9.62 -19.92
CA PRO A 61 -14.50 -8.73 -18.99
C PRO A 61 -15.16 -9.49 -17.82
N LEU A 62 -15.12 -8.87 -16.63
CA LEU A 62 -15.89 -9.33 -15.48
C LEU A 62 -17.36 -8.94 -15.69
N THR A 63 -18.29 -9.75 -15.20
CA THR A 63 -19.69 -9.40 -15.16
C THR A 63 -19.94 -8.26 -14.15
N GLU A 64 -21.01 -7.50 -14.34
CA GLU A 64 -21.39 -6.43 -13.41
C GLU A 64 -21.56 -6.95 -11.97
N GLY A 65 -22.12 -8.14 -11.81
CA GLY A 65 -22.28 -8.77 -10.49
C GLY A 65 -20.93 -9.13 -9.82
N GLU A 66 -19.97 -9.62 -10.61
CA GLU A 66 -18.60 -9.92 -10.10
C GLU A 66 -17.89 -8.62 -9.68
N VAL A 67 -18.00 -7.56 -10.49
CA VAL A 67 -17.42 -6.25 -10.17
C VAL A 67 -18.05 -5.67 -8.91
N ALA A 68 -19.37 -5.74 -8.78
CA ALA A 68 -20.08 -5.24 -7.60
C ALA A 68 -19.64 -5.97 -6.33
N ARG A 69 -19.53 -7.29 -6.37
CA ARG A 69 -19.08 -8.10 -5.24
C ARG A 69 -17.63 -7.82 -4.86
N LEU A 70 -16.73 -7.73 -5.84
CA LEU A 70 -15.33 -7.40 -5.59
C LEU A 70 -15.18 -6.01 -4.95
N ASN A 71 -15.97 -5.03 -5.42
CA ASN A 71 -15.98 -3.69 -4.84
C ASN A 71 -16.50 -3.70 -3.39
N GLU A 72 -17.55 -4.49 -3.09
CA GLU A 72 -18.08 -4.61 -1.73
C GLU A 72 -17.05 -5.23 -0.79
N ASP A 73 -16.49 -6.38 -1.16
CA ASP A 73 -15.47 -7.07 -0.36
C ASP A 73 -14.24 -6.17 -0.13
N PHE A 74 -13.76 -5.53 -1.18
CA PHE A 74 -12.63 -4.59 -1.10
C PHE A 74 -12.94 -3.40 -0.21
N MET A 75 -14.13 -2.80 -0.34
CA MET A 75 -14.55 -1.64 0.45
C MET A 75 -14.59 -1.96 1.95
N ILE A 76 -15.09 -3.14 2.34
CA ILE A 76 -15.12 -3.56 3.74
C ILE A 76 -13.71 -3.72 4.31
N GLU A 77 -12.83 -4.46 3.61
CA GLU A 77 -11.45 -4.66 4.05
C GLU A 77 -10.65 -3.35 4.06
N TYR A 78 -10.82 -2.52 3.03
CA TYR A 78 -10.14 -1.24 2.93
C TYR A 78 -10.56 -0.28 4.05
N THR A 79 -11.87 -0.20 4.33
CA THR A 79 -12.39 0.61 5.44
C THR A 79 -11.85 0.13 6.78
N TYR A 80 -11.91 -1.18 7.04
CA TYR A 80 -11.36 -1.74 8.26
C TYR A 80 -9.89 -1.41 8.45
N ASN A 81 -9.06 -1.73 7.44
CA ASN A 81 -7.61 -1.56 7.55
C ASN A 81 -7.21 -0.08 7.69
N SER A 82 -7.84 0.82 6.94
CA SER A 82 -7.57 2.26 7.02
C SER A 82 -7.92 2.82 8.40
N ASN A 83 -9.09 2.49 8.93
CA ASN A 83 -9.51 2.97 10.24
C ASN A 83 -8.72 2.34 11.39
N ALA A 84 -8.32 1.06 11.27
CA ALA A 84 -7.50 0.39 12.28
C ALA A 84 -6.13 1.05 12.45
N ILE A 85 -5.51 1.54 11.38
CA ILE A 85 -4.25 2.30 11.43
C ILE A 85 -4.41 3.58 12.26
N GLU A 86 -5.59 4.20 12.20
CA GLU A 86 -5.92 5.42 12.95
C GLU A 86 -6.44 5.15 14.38
N GLY A 87 -6.46 3.89 14.79
CA GLY A 87 -6.84 3.47 16.14
C GLY A 87 -8.31 3.19 16.36
N ASN A 88 -9.10 3.01 15.29
CA ASN A 88 -10.48 2.53 15.37
C ASN A 88 -10.52 1.12 15.97
N THR A 89 -11.47 0.86 16.83
CA THR A 89 -11.55 -0.38 17.62
C THR A 89 -12.49 -1.44 17.06
N LEU A 90 -13.14 -1.18 15.93
CA LEU A 90 -13.99 -2.16 15.26
C LEU A 90 -13.14 -3.32 14.70
N THR A 91 -13.59 -4.53 14.81
CA THR A 91 -13.06 -5.68 14.09
C THR A 91 -13.56 -5.68 12.65
N LEU A 92 -12.95 -6.45 11.75
CA LEU A 92 -13.40 -6.57 10.37
C LEU A 92 -14.88 -6.94 10.26
N ARG A 93 -15.34 -7.90 11.10
CA ARG A 93 -16.74 -8.31 11.14
C ARG A 93 -17.66 -7.20 11.66
N GLU A 94 -17.25 -6.49 12.69
CA GLU A 94 -18.02 -5.36 13.22
C GLU A 94 -18.08 -4.21 12.22
N THR A 95 -17.00 -3.96 11.49
CA THR A 95 -16.97 -2.98 10.38
C THR A 95 -18.01 -3.36 9.33
N ASP A 96 -18.05 -4.61 8.85
CA ASP A 96 -19.07 -5.09 7.91
C ASP A 96 -20.48 -4.86 8.44
N MET A 97 -20.75 -5.18 9.71
CA MET A 97 -22.04 -4.96 10.35
C MET A 97 -22.43 -3.47 10.40
N VAL A 98 -21.49 -2.60 10.77
CA VAL A 98 -21.69 -1.13 10.79
C VAL A 98 -21.99 -0.60 9.39
N LEU A 99 -21.27 -1.06 8.38
CA LEU A 99 -21.47 -0.65 6.99
C LEU A 99 -22.83 -1.13 6.43
N LYS A 100 -23.42 -2.16 7.03
CA LYS A 100 -24.80 -2.63 6.78
C LYS A 100 -25.85 -1.92 7.63
N GLY A 101 -25.46 -0.90 8.40
CA GLY A 101 -26.37 -0.07 9.20
C GLY A 101 -26.66 -0.59 10.61
N LEU A 102 -25.90 -1.56 11.09
CA LEU A 102 -26.02 -2.07 12.45
C LEU A 102 -25.14 -1.26 13.41
N THR A 103 -25.57 -1.13 14.66
CA THR A 103 -24.77 -0.58 15.75
C THR A 103 -24.14 -1.70 16.57
N ILE A 104 -22.90 -1.49 17.00
CA ILE A 104 -22.16 -2.45 17.82
C ILE A 104 -22.14 -1.95 19.26
N ASP A 105 -22.64 -2.76 20.17
CA ASP A 105 -22.62 -2.43 21.59
C ASP A 105 -21.19 -2.26 22.12
N GLN A 106 -21.01 -1.37 23.09
CA GLN A 106 -19.73 -1.06 23.74
C GLN A 106 -18.63 -0.54 22.81
N LYS A 107 -18.97 -0.13 21.59
CA LYS A 107 -18.02 0.57 20.68
C LYS A 107 -18.33 2.07 20.63
N PRO A 108 -17.29 2.91 20.57
CA PRO A 108 -17.48 4.36 20.48
C PRO A 108 -18.29 4.75 19.24
N LEU A 109 -19.19 5.72 19.38
CA LEU A 109 -19.93 6.28 18.25
C LEU A 109 -18.98 6.84 17.17
N LYS A 110 -17.85 7.40 17.60
CA LYS A 110 -16.79 7.86 16.71
C LYS A 110 -16.36 6.76 15.74
N ASP A 111 -16.10 5.55 16.21
CA ASP A 111 -15.63 4.44 15.40
C ASP A 111 -16.65 4.05 14.31
N HIS A 112 -17.95 4.12 14.65
CA HIS A 112 -19.02 3.91 13.67
C HIS A 112 -19.04 5.02 12.60
N MET A 113 -18.93 6.28 13.03
CA MET A 113 -18.94 7.43 12.12
C MET A 113 -17.73 7.42 11.17
N GLU A 114 -16.55 7.06 11.66
CA GLU A 114 -15.35 6.90 10.84
C GLU A 114 -15.54 5.81 9.77
N ALA A 115 -16.11 4.66 10.15
CA ALA A 115 -16.35 3.58 9.18
C ALA A 115 -17.36 4.00 8.11
N VAL A 116 -18.49 4.61 8.50
CA VAL A 116 -19.49 5.09 7.55
C VAL A 116 -18.93 6.20 6.67
N GLY A 117 -18.26 7.18 7.24
CA GLY A 117 -17.64 8.28 6.48
C GLY A 117 -16.60 7.79 5.47
N HIS A 118 -15.81 6.79 5.84
CA HIS A 118 -14.84 6.16 4.92
C HIS A 118 -15.55 5.43 3.76
N LYS A 119 -16.64 4.69 4.03
CA LYS A 119 -17.47 4.08 2.99
C LYS A 119 -18.04 5.12 2.03
N ASP A 120 -18.59 6.20 2.55
CA ASP A 120 -19.18 7.27 1.74
C ASP A 120 -18.11 7.94 0.85
N ALA A 121 -16.90 8.17 1.40
CA ALA A 121 -15.77 8.67 0.64
C ALA A 121 -15.34 7.68 -0.47
N PHE A 122 -15.34 6.38 -0.19
CA PHE A 122 -15.00 5.36 -1.18
C PHE A 122 -15.96 5.38 -2.37
N TYR A 123 -17.27 5.39 -2.14
CA TYR A 123 -18.25 5.45 -3.22
C TYR A 123 -18.20 6.77 -3.98
N PHE A 124 -18.02 7.88 -3.29
CA PHE A 124 -17.81 9.18 -3.92
C PHE A 124 -16.62 9.16 -4.88
N ILE A 125 -15.49 8.58 -4.48
CA ILE A 125 -14.32 8.42 -5.36
C ILE A 125 -14.65 7.52 -6.56
N CYS A 126 -15.38 6.42 -6.36
CA CYS A 126 -15.81 5.55 -7.46
C CYS A 126 -16.65 6.30 -8.51
N ASP A 127 -17.53 7.19 -8.06
CA ASP A 127 -18.35 7.99 -8.97
C ASP A 127 -17.51 9.04 -9.71
N LEU A 128 -16.59 9.73 -9.02
CA LEU A 128 -15.65 10.65 -9.68
C LEU A 128 -14.80 9.95 -10.76
N VAL A 129 -14.38 8.71 -10.51
CA VAL A 129 -13.63 7.91 -11.50
C VAL A 129 -14.49 7.56 -12.71
N LYS A 130 -15.75 7.16 -12.51
CA LYS A 130 -16.69 6.87 -13.60
C LYS A 130 -16.93 8.11 -14.48
N GLU A 131 -17.10 9.26 -13.84
CA GLU A 131 -17.34 10.55 -14.49
C GLU A 131 -16.07 11.17 -15.07
N ARG A 132 -14.91 10.59 -14.79
CA ARG A 132 -13.59 11.13 -15.16
C ARG A 132 -13.36 12.55 -14.64
N THR A 133 -13.90 12.84 -13.46
CA THR A 133 -13.75 14.14 -12.82
C THR A 133 -12.28 14.35 -12.43
N PRO A 134 -11.66 15.48 -12.85
CA PRO A 134 -10.27 15.74 -12.51
C PRO A 134 -10.11 15.97 -11.00
N LEU A 135 -8.97 15.54 -10.46
CA LEU A 135 -8.61 15.85 -9.09
C LEU A 135 -8.41 17.36 -8.93
N SER A 136 -9.10 17.96 -7.97
CA SER A 136 -9.02 19.38 -7.65
C SER A 136 -9.00 19.59 -6.13
N GLU A 137 -8.62 20.79 -5.69
CA GLU A 137 -8.69 21.16 -4.27
C GLU A 137 -10.10 20.96 -3.70
N THR A 138 -11.13 21.29 -4.47
CA THR A 138 -12.52 21.07 -4.07
C THR A 138 -12.83 19.60 -3.85
N VAL A 139 -12.41 18.73 -4.76
CA VAL A 139 -12.57 17.27 -4.63
C VAL A 139 -11.85 16.75 -3.39
N ILE A 140 -10.61 17.20 -3.14
CA ILE A 140 -9.85 16.82 -1.94
C ILE A 140 -10.60 17.22 -0.67
N LYS A 141 -11.13 18.43 -0.61
CA LYS A 141 -11.92 18.93 0.54
C LYS A 141 -13.23 18.15 0.72
N GLN A 142 -13.89 17.76 -0.37
CA GLN A 142 -15.09 16.92 -0.30
C GLN A 142 -14.78 15.53 0.27
N ILE A 143 -13.73 14.86 -0.22
CA ILE A 143 -13.28 13.57 0.32
C ILE A 143 -12.93 13.70 1.81
N HIS A 144 -12.15 14.72 2.17
CA HIS A 144 -11.80 15.01 3.56
C HIS A 144 -13.03 15.24 4.44
N SER A 145 -14.06 15.90 3.91
CA SER A 145 -15.32 16.13 4.62
C SER A 145 -16.09 14.85 4.91
N LEU A 146 -16.03 13.86 4.02
CA LEU A 146 -16.67 12.56 4.20
C LEU A 146 -15.90 11.70 5.20
N VAL A 147 -14.57 11.61 5.06
CA VAL A 147 -13.72 10.81 5.95
C VAL A 147 -13.76 11.31 7.40
N LEU A 148 -13.77 12.61 7.62
CA LEU A 148 -13.85 13.23 8.96
C LEU A 148 -15.30 13.49 9.41
N ALA A 149 -16.19 12.54 9.19
CA ALA A 149 -17.60 12.69 9.56
C ALA A 149 -17.82 12.91 11.07
N ASP A 150 -16.91 12.40 11.90
CA ASP A 150 -16.90 12.56 13.37
C ASP A 150 -16.39 13.92 13.85
N LYS A 151 -15.76 14.74 12.96
CA LYS A 151 -15.12 16.04 13.30
C LYS A 151 -15.71 17.20 12.52
N PRO A 152 -16.93 17.64 12.84
CA PRO A 152 -17.67 18.61 12.03
C PRO A 152 -16.98 19.98 11.87
N LEU A 153 -16.07 20.35 12.78
CA LEU A 153 -15.34 21.63 12.71
C LEU A 153 -14.08 21.58 11.84
N ASP A 154 -13.54 20.37 11.60
CA ASP A 154 -12.28 20.16 10.89
C ASP A 154 -12.50 19.60 9.47
N ARG A 155 -13.66 18.99 9.21
CA ARG A 155 -13.94 18.33 7.94
C ARG A 155 -14.02 19.33 6.77
N GLY A 156 -13.36 19.00 5.68
CA GLY A 156 -13.43 19.77 4.42
C GLY A 156 -12.72 21.13 4.45
N VAL A 157 -11.98 21.42 5.53
CA VAL A 157 -11.25 22.68 5.68
C VAL A 157 -9.77 22.43 5.96
N TYR A 158 -8.94 23.41 5.65
CA TYR A 158 -7.55 23.38 6.08
C TYR A 158 -7.42 23.64 7.57
N ARG A 159 -6.45 22.97 8.20
CA ARG A 159 -6.15 23.19 9.61
C ARG A 159 -5.78 24.65 9.88
N ARG A 160 -6.22 25.14 11.03
CA ARG A 160 -5.96 26.50 11.49
C ARG A 160 -4.83 26.58 12.51
N VAL A 161 -4.37 25.43 13.00
CA VAL A 161 -3.33 25.34 14.01
C VAL A 161 -2.08 24.66 13.44
N PRO A 162 -0.88 25.05 13.89
CA PRO A 162 0.34 24.33 13.53
C PRO A 162 0.28 22.88 14.04
N VAL A 163 0.83 21.96 13.26
CA VAL A 163 0.99 20.55 13.65
C VAL A 163 2.46 20.16 13.58
N ARG A 164 2.84 19.13 14.31
CA ARG A 164 4.17 18.57 14.30
C ARG A 164 4.09 17.05 14.13
N ILE A 165 4.94 16.51 13.28
CA ILE A 165 5.07 15.06 13.11
C ILE A 165 6.26 14.62 13.94
N MET A 166 6.04 13.77 14.94
CA MET A 166 7.10 13.23 15.79
C MET A 166 8.11 12.45 14.94
N GLY A 167 9.39 12.79 15.06
CA GLY A 167 10.46 12.15 14.30
C GLY A 167 10.66 12.65 12.86
N ALA A 168 9.83 13.56 12.36
CA ALA A 168 10.06 14.18 11.06
C ALA A 168 11.26 15.13 11.10
N LYS A 169 12.06 15.13 10.01
CA LYS A 169 13.19 16.07 9.83
C LYS A 169 12.76 17.48 9.43
N GLN A 170 11.56 17.61 8.89
CA GLN A 170 11.00 18.88 8.40
C GLN A 170 9.69 19.16 9.10
N ASP A 171 9.45 20.41 9.43
CA ASP A 171 8.16 20.84 9.96
C ASP A 171 7.13 20.93 8.84
N PRO A 172 5.86 20.53 9.10
CA PRO A 172 4.77 20.72 8.16
C PRO A 172 4.56 22.20 7.83
N VAL A 173 4.05 22.47 6.63
CA VAL A 173 3.73 23.83 6.17
C VAL A 173 2.85 24.55 7.19
N GLN A 174 3.15 25.81 7.48
CA GLN A 174 2.35 26.61 8.41
C GLN A 174 0.92 26.82 7.87
N PRO A 175 -0.11 26.87 8.74
CA PRO A 175 -1.51 26.93 8.31
C PRO A 175 -1.80 28.04 7.30
N TYR A 176 -1.25 29.23 7.50
CA TYR A 176 -1.46 30.40 6.62
C TYR A 176 -0.81 30.30 5.24
N LEU A 177 0.06 29.31 5.02
CA LEU A 177 0.72 29.04 3.73
C LEU A 177 0.06 27.89 2.96
N ILE A 178 -0.88 27.17 3.57
CA ILE A 178 -1.43 25.95 2.95
C ILE A 178 -2.15 26.26 1.65
N GLU A 179 -3.02 27.26 1.63
CA GLU A 179 -3.76 27.66 0.42
C GLU A 179 -2.82 28.01 -0.74
N SER A 180 -1.81 28.83 -0.47
CA SER A 180 -0.81 29.18 -1.49
C SER A 180 -0.07 27.95 -2.02
N LYS A 181 0.29 27.02 -1.13
CA LYS A 181 1.01 25.80 -1.53
C LYS A 181 0.15 24.80 -2.26
N MET A 182 -1.15 24.77 -2.02
CA MET A 182 -2.09 23.93 -2.76
C MET A 182 -2.32 24.44 -4.19
N ASN A 183 -2.19 25.75 -4.43
CA ASN A 183 -2.25 26.32 -5.77
C ASN A 183 -1.01 25.99 -6.63
N ASP A 184 0.09 25.58 -6.00
CA ASP A 184 1.35 25.21 -6.65
C ASP A 184 1.36 23.70 -7.08
N LEU A 185 0.33 22.92 -6.73
CA LEU A 185 0.18 21.50 -7.03
C LEU A 185 -0.59 21.28 -8.34
#